data_d30af355ce7a9179df1f4be7c82680d0
#
_entry.id   d30af355ce7a9179df1f4be7c82680d0
#
_cell.length_a   1.000
_cell.length_b   1.000
_cell.length_c   1.000
_cell.angle_alpha   90.00
_cell.angle_beta   90.00
_cell.angle_gamma   90.00
#
_symmetry.space_group_name_H-M   'P 1'
#
loop_
_entity.id
_entity.type
_entity.pdbx_description
1 polymer ?
#
loop_
_entity_poly.entity_id
_entity_poly.type
_entity_poly.pdbx_seq_one_letter_code
_entity_poly.pdbx_strand_id
1 'polypeptide(L)'
;SEVHAAESVAYLNRALVRLQDIWDEIGIPEEQRLQRTNEVHKHTKSLLDLMIAEEEELKDRLLKNIESCVKELRVLYDELQLPPFEEEEGCTVLQIEKNNRTRLELMKEHKKKRMEELKSLVAKDRELCGIMCTTPYGIDKDSVPSLQQLTALKAYLDDLTKEKERRHDEFVSIKKDIIACMGDLEQEPETSFEMDVMCEDEEGFCLSDDNIAALKLLLSQLQQRKIEKELCFLDVRTKIKGLWERLQVPQEDREAFSDHMVESKKRNMEALQTELQRLEVLKMNSVKSFIEALRTEVALYWEKCFYSLEQREAFTPYQADDFTEELLNLHEAEVKNLEKYYEDHRELFDGVTKWQENWTLYL
;
A
#
# COMPACT_ATOMS: atom_id res chain seq x y z
N SER A 1 -8.52 -22.04 77.82
CA SER A 1 -10.00 -22.30 77.74
C SER A 1 -10.57 -22.97 78.97
N GLU A 2 -9.89 -24.00 79.58
CA GLU A 2 -10.36 -24.67 80.76
C GLU A 2 -10.47 -23.76 81.99
N VAL A 3 -9.51 -22.82 82.16
CA VAL A 3 -9.54 -21.84 83.27
C VAL A 3 -10.76 -20.95 83.17
N HIS A 4 -11.10 -20.39 81.98
CA HIS A 4 -12.25 -19.54 81.76
C HIS A 4 -13.57 -20.30 81.92
N ALA A 5 -13.61 -21.55 81.51
CA ALA A 5 -14.78 -22.44 81.75
C ALA A 5 -14.99 -22.68 83.26
N ALA A 6 -13.92 -22.93 84.01
CA ALA A 6 -13.97 -23.10 85.47
C ALA A 6 -14.39 -21.79 86.14
N GLU A 7 -13.89 -20.65 85.70
CA GLU A 7 -14.29 -19.31 86.20
C GLU A 7 -15.77 -19.04 85.94
N SER A 8 -16.29 -19.37 84.73
CA SER A 8 -17.69 -19.15 84.39
C SER A 8 -18.61 -20.03 85.22
N VAL A 9 -18.24 -21.30 85.46
CA VAL A 9 -19.01 -22.21 86.35
C VAL A 9 -18.98 -21.68 87.80
N ALA A 10 -17.81 -21.20 88.28
CA ALA A 10 -17.70 -20.64 89.63
C ALA A 10 -18.49 -19.37 89.77
N TYR A 11 -18.56 -18.51 88.73
CA TYR A 11 -19.40 -17.31 88.69
C TYR A 11 -20.87 -17.66 88.73
N LEU A 12 -21.34 -18.62 87.94
CA LEU A 12 -22.72 -19.05 87.87
C LEU A 12 -23.15 -19.65 89.23
N ASN A 13 -22.30 -20.49 89.88
CA ASN A 13 -22.58 -20.98 91.13
C ASN A 13 -22.69 -19.94 92.25
N ARG A 14 -21.79 -18.95 92.29
CA ARG A 14 -21.84 -17.81 93.18
C ARG A 14 -23.10 -16.96 92.96
N ALA A 15 -23.49 -16.68 91.70
CA ALA A 15 -24.71 -15.98 91.44
C ALA A 15 -25.96 -16.71 91.90
N LEU A 16 -26.03 -18.04 91.71
CA LEU A 16 -27.13 -18.89 92.19
C LEU A 16 -27.25 -18.87 93.70
N VAL A 17 -26.11 -18.99 94.42
CA VAL A 17 -26.09 -18.91 95.91
C VAL A 17 -26.56 -17.52 96.36
N ARG A 18 -26.06 -16.45 95.75
CA ARG A 18 -26.51 -15.13 96.10
C ARG A 18 -27.98 -14.87 95.82
N LEU A 19 -28.53 -15.43 94.73
CA LEU A 19 -29.98 -15.39 94.47
C LEU A 19 -30.80 -16.15 95.55
N GLN A 20 -30.32 -17.28 95.97
CA GLN A 20 -30.93 -18.04 97.04
C GLN A 20 -30.93 -17.29 98.36
N ASP A 21 -29.79 -16.65 98.74
CA ASP A 21 -29.75 -15.81 99.96
C ASP A 21 -30.77 -14.64 99.90
N ILE A 22 -30.91 -13.96 98.73
CA ILE A 22 -31.88 -12.89 98.52
C ILE A 22 -33.29 -13.41 98.64
N TRP A 23 -33.58 -14.57 98.08
CA TRP A 23 -34.90 -15.19 98.17
C TRP A 23 -35.27 -15.63 99.63
N ASP A 24 -34.23 -16.05 100.39
CA ASP A 24 -34.39 -16.30 101.87
C ASP A 24 -34.70 -15.00 102.60
N GLU A 25 -33.98 -13.91 102.38
CA GLU A 25 -34.20 -12.62 103.01
C GLU A 25 -35.61 -12.06 102.70
N ILE A 26 -36.10 -12.28 101.52
CA ILE A 26 -37.44 -11.81 101.10
C ILE A 26 -38.52 -12.76 101.65
N GLY A 27 -38.22 -13.97 102.08
CA GLY A 27 -39.18 -14.94 102.59
C GLY A 27 -39.94 -15.69 101.49
N ILE A 28 -39.33 -15.90 100.28
CA ILE A 28 -40.00 -16.63 99.19
C ILE A 28 -40.16 -18.14 99.60
N PRO A 29 -41.32 -18.72 99.40
CA PRO A 29 -41.59 -20.12 99.67
C PRO A 29 -40.64 -21.03 98.82
N GLU A 30 -40.23 -22.22 99.39
CA GLU A 30 -39.29 -23.17 98.81
C GLU A 30 -39.71 -23.60 97.35
N GLU A 31 -40.99 -23.87 97.18
CA GLU A 31 -41.53 -24.28 95.87
C GLU A 31 -41.35 -23.18 94.79
N GLN A 32 -41.51 -21.91 95.14
CA GLN A 32 -41.22 -20.83 94.26
C GLN A 32 -39.74 -20.60 94.03
N ARG A 33 -38.87 -20.84 94.94
CA ARG A 33 -37.40 -20.81 94.77
C ARG A 33 -36.93 -21.87 93.80
N LEU A 34 -37.46 -23.10 93.91
CA LEU A 34 -37.13 -24.18 92.95
C LEU A 34 -37.56 -23.78 91.54
N GLN A 35 -38.79 -23.22 91.41
CA GLN A 35 -39.23 -22.73 90.06
C GLN A 35 -38.33 -21.64 89.49
N ARG A 36 -37.90 -20.63 90.26
CA ARG A 36 -36.95 -19.60 89.83
C ARG A 36 -35.58 -20.14 89.53
N THR A 37 -35.09 -21.10 90.27
CA THR A 37 -33.84 -21.75 89.95
C THR A 37 -33.92 -22.51 88.62
N ASN A 38 -34.99 -23.20 88.37
CA ASN A 38 -35.23 -23.87 87.10
C ASN A 38 -35.34 -22.87 85.94
N GLU A 39 -35.92 -21.70 86.11
CA GLU A 39 -35.95 -20.66 85.10
C GLU A 39 -34.55 -20.11 84.80
N VAL A 40 -33.70 -19.83 85.79
CA VAL A 40 -32.29 -19.43 85.60
C VAL A 40 -31.53 -20.49 84.79
N HIS A 41 -31.70 -21.79 85.19
CA HIS A 41 -31.06 -22.88 84.48
C HIS A 41 -31.51 -22.98 83.03
N LYS A 42 -32.82 -22.83 82.79
CA LYS A 42 -33.39 -22.79 81.39
C LYS A 42 -32.84 -21.67 80.57
N HIS A 43 -32.79 -20.43 81.12
CA HIS A 43 -32.22 -19.28 80.38
C HIS A 43 -30.75 -19.43 80.07
N THR A 44 -29.93 -19.95 81.03
CA THR A 44 -28.51 -20.20 80.81
C THR A 44 -28.30 -21.25 79.75
N LYS A 45 -29.08 -22.34 79.80
CA LYS A 45 -29.03 -23.38 78.77
C LYS A 45 -29.41 -22.85 77.39
N SER A 46 -30.53 -22.11 77.28
CA SER A 46 -30.96 -21.52 76.03
C SER A 46 -29.94 -20.56 75.44
N LEU A 47 -29.25 -19.76 76.26
CA LEU A 47 -28.16 -18.88 75.81
C LEU A 47 -26.99 -19.70 75.23
N LEU A 48 -26.55 -20.73 75.93
CA LEU A 48 -25.44 -21.57 75.44
C LEU A 48 -25.83 -22.33 74.14
N ASP A 49 -27.05 -22.89 74.10
CA ASP A 49 -27.55 -23.56 72.89
C ASP A 49 -27.62 -22.59 71.69
N LEU A 50 -28.04 -21.34 71.92
CA LEU A 50 -28.04 -20.31 70.88
C LEU A 50 -26.64 -19.98 70.38
N MET A 51 -25.66 -19.78 71.30
CA MET A 51 -24.26 -19.53 70.91
C MET A 51 -23.66 -20.70 70.15
N ILE A 52 -23.97 -21.96 70.55
CA ILE A 52 -23.51 -23.13 69.81
C ILE A 52 -24.09 -23.13 68.40
N ALA A 53 -25.41 -22.90 68.28
CA ALA A 53 -26.08 -22.86 66.97
C ALA A 53 -25.49 -21.76 66.04
N GLU A 54 -25.17 -20.58 66.59
CA GLU A 54 -24.53 -19.48 65.80
C GLU A 54 -23.13 -19.88 65.28
N GLU A 55 -22.32 -20.58 66.13
CA GLU A 55 -21.01 -21.02 65.75
C GLU A 55 -21.06 -22.23 64.77
N GLU A 56 -22.03 -23.14 64.90
CA GLU A 56 -22.29 -24.21 63.93
C GLU A 56 -22.72 -23.63 62.56
N GLU A 57 -23.63 -22.62 62.57
CA GLU A 57 -24.03 -21.94 61.34
C GLU A 57 -22.85 -21.22 60.66
N LEU A 58 -21.97 -20.55 61.43
CA LEU A 58 -20.77 -19.94 60.94
C LEU A 58 -19.85 -20.97 60.30
N LYS A 59 -19.61 -22.10 60.96
CA LYS A 59 -18.83 -23.23 60.43
C LYS A 59 -19.38 -23.74 59.09
N ASP A 60 -20.70 -23.97 59.02
CA ASP A 60 -21.39 -24.45 57.84
C ASP A 60 -21.31 -23.44 56.67
N ARG A 61 -21.44 -22.17 56.97
CA ARG A 61 -21.22 -21.10 55.97
C ARG A 61 -19.82 -21.10 55.45
N LEU A 62 -18.81 -21.20 56.27
CA LEU A 62 -17.40 -21.28 55.86
C LEU A 62 -17.10 -22.49 54.97
N LEU A 63 -17.62 -23.68 55.34
CA LEU A 63 -17.46 -24.92 54.56
C LEU A 63 -18.14 -24.80 53.19
N LYS A 64 -19.35 -24.22 53.09
CA LYS A 64 -20.04 -23.95 51.82
C LYS A 64 -19.26 -22.98 50.95
N ASN A 65 -18.70 -21.91 51.53
CA ASN A 65 -17.88 -20.94 50.81
C ASN A 65 -16.61 -21.61 50.26
N ILE A 66 -15.95 -22.46 51.07
CA ILE A 66 -14.76 -23.22 50.62
C ILE A 66 -15.13 -24.07 49.41
N GLU A 67 -16.21 -24.86 49.51
CA GLU A 67 -16.67 -25.72 48.42
C GLU A 67 -16.95 -24.95 47.14
N SER A 68 -17.63 -23.80 47.25
CA SER A 68 -17.91 -22.92 46.12
C SER A 68 -16.62 -22.37 45.51
N CYS A 69 -15.71 -21.85 46.35
CA CYS A 69 -14.42 -21.30 45.88
C CYS A 69 -13.57 -22.35 45.19
N VAL A 70 -13.51 -23.59 45.74
CA VAL A 70 -12.76 -24.70 45.14
C VAL A 70 -13.33 -25.08 43.77
N LYS A 71 -14.65 -25.13 43.62
CA LYS A 71 -15.27 -25.39 42.32
C LYS A 71 -14.91 -24.31 41.29
N GLU A 72 -15.03 -23.04 41.65
CA GLU A 72 -14.66 -21.94 40.77
C GLU A 72 -13.16 -21.93 40.45
N LEU A 73 -12.30 -22.20 41.43
CA LEU A 73 -10.86 -22.28 41.23
C LEU A 73 -10.47 -23.40 40.25
N ARG A 74 -11.07 -24.57 40.34
CA ARG A 74 -10.83 -25.67 39.40
C ARG A 74 -11.16 -25.25 37.96
N VAL A 75 -12.30 -24.63 37.74
CA VAL A 75 -12.71 -24.14 36.43
C VAL A 75 -11.72 -23.08 35.92
N LEU A 76 -11.31 -22.10 36.75
CA LEU A 76 -10.36 -21.07 36.36
C LEU A 76 -8.97 -21.62 36.07
N TYR A 77 -8.51 -22.64 36.78
CA TYR A 77 -7.23 -23.31 36.54
C TYR A 77 -7.23 -24.04 35.19
N ASP A 78 -8.34 -24.70 34.84
CA ASP A 78 -8.50 -25.31 33.51
C ASP A 78 -8.56 -24.26 32.41
N GLU A 79 -9.34 -23.18 32.55
CA GLU A 79 -9.43 -22.08 31.57
C GLU A 79 -8.09 -21.37 31.39
N LEU A 80 -7.32 -21.18 32.47
CA LEU A 80 -6.01 -20.55 32.45
C LEU A 80 -4.89 -21.48 32.03
N GLN A 81 -5.20 -22.80 31.84
CA GLN A 81 -4.24 -23.84 31.51
C GLN A 81 -3.10 -23.93 32.53
N LEU A 82 -3.46 -23.84 33.82
CA LEU A 82 -2.54 -23.99 34.95
C LEU A 82 -2.51 -25.44 35.42
N PRO A 83 -1.46 -25.87 36.15
CA PRO A 83 -1.46 -27.17 36.83
C PRO A 83 -2.69 -27.34 37.72
N PRO A 84 -3.17 -28.56 37.93
CA PRO A 84 -4.38 -28.79 38.74
C PRO A 84 -4.31 -28.09 40.09
N PHE A 85 -5.46 -27.53 40.54
CA PHE A 85 -5.54 -26.89 41.84
C PHE A 85 -5.40 -27.92 42.96
N GLU A 86 -4.42 -27.76 43.82
CA GLU A 86 -4.17 -28.56 45.01
C GLU A 86 -4.69 -27.81 46.24
N GLU A 87 -5.44 -28.56 47.10
CA GLU A 87 -5.95 -28.02 48.36
C GLU A 87 -4.85 -28.05 49.42
N GLU A 88 -4.77 -27.01 50.27
CA GLU A 88 -3.79 -26.91 51.33
C GLU A 88 -4.18 -27.82 52.50
N GLU A 89 -3.34 -28.76 52.87
CA GLU A 89 -3.54 -29.64 54.02
C GLU A 89 -2.99 -29.01 55.32
N GLY A 90 -3.64 -29.30 56.45
CA GLY A 90 -3.15 -28.88 57.78
C GLY A 90 -3.52 -27.46 58.21
N CYS A 91 -4.31 -26.74 57.46
CA CYS A 91 -4.80 -25.39 57.81
C CYS A 91 -6.16 -25.48 58.53
N THR A 92 -6.49 -24.42 59.31
CA THR A 92 -7.82 -24.25 59.88
C THR A 92 -8.84 -23.87 58.81
N VAL A 93 -10.14 -24.21 59.05
CA VAL A 93 -11.23 -23.90 58.12
C VAL A 93 -11.26 -22.40 57.72
N LEU A 94 -11.04 -21.53 58.71
CA LEU A 94 -11.01 -20.10 58.47
C LEU A 94 -9.85 -19.65 57.57
N GLN A 95 -8.65 -20.30 57.75
CA GLN A 95 -7.49 -20.05 56.91
C GLN A 95 -7.70 -20.56 55.48
N ILE A 96 -8.27 -21.74 55.33
CA ILE A 96 -8.57 -22.32 54.02
C ILE A 96 -9.55 -21.44 53.25
N GLU A 97 -10.64 -20.98 53.92
CA GLU A 97 -11.59 -20.03 53.29
C GLU A 97 -10.91 -18.75 52.80
N LYS A 98 -10.13 -18.13 53.68
CA LYS A 98 -9.42 -16.89 53.36
C LYS A 98 -8.41 -17.08 52.21
N ASN A 99 -7.62 -18.14 52.25
CA ASN A 99 -6.63 -18.43 51.19
C ASN A 99 -7.31 -18.72 49.86
N ASN A 100 -8.35 -19.56 49.86
CA ASN A 100 -9.10 -19.88 48.65
C ASN A 100 -9.78 -18.65 48.05
N ARG A 101 -10.36 -17.77 48.85
CA ARG A 101 -10.97 -16.53 48.38
C ARG A 101 -9.94 -15.58 47.78
N THR A 102 -8.80 -15.36 48.43
CA THR A 102 -7.72 -14.55 47.91
C THR A 102 -7.17 -15.14 46.61
N ARG A 103 -7.00 -16.43 46.53
CA ARG A 103 -6.53 -17.12 45.32
C ARG A 103 -7.55 -17.03 44.17
N LEU A 104 -8.83 -17.13 44.49
CA LEU A 104 -9.92 -16.94 43.52
C LEU A 104 -9.93 -15.52 42.92
N GLU A 105 -9.78 -14.50 43.75
CA GLU A 105 -9.67 -13.11 43.30
C GLU A 105 -8.46 -12.88 42.37
N LEU A 106 -7.29 -13.45 42.75
CA LEU A 106 -6.10 -13.40 41.90
C LEU A 106 -6.29 -14.08 40.55
N MET A 107 -6.91 -15.27 40.52
CA MET A 107 -7.15 -15.99 39.27
C MET A 107 -8.18 -15.27 38.38
N LYS A 108 -9.23 -14.71 38.99
CA LYS A 108 -10.19 -13.85 38.27
C LYS A 108 -9.50 -12.61 37.63
N GLU A 109 -8.59 -11.98 38.35
CA GLU A 109 -7.80 -10.86 37.84
C GLU A 109 -6.85 -11.30 36.70
N HIS A 110 -6.20 -12.46 36.83
CA HIS A 110 -5.36 -13.02 35.76
C HIS A 110 -6.18 -13.30 34.48
N LYS A 111 -7.36 -13.93 34.63
CA LYS A 111 -8.27 -14.16 33.52
C LYS A 111 -8.68 -12.83 32.86
N LYS A 112 -9.07 -11.85 33.66
CA LYS A 112 -9.47 -10.53 33.17
C LYS A 112 -8.35 -9.87 32.38
N LYS A 113 -7.14 -9.85 32.91
CA LYS A 113 -5.95 -9.28 32.22
C LYS A 113 -5.67 -9.96 30.89
N ARG A 114 -5.71 -11.30 30.83
CA ARG A 114 -5.50 -12.03 29.56
C ARG A 114 -6.57 -11.71 28.53
N MET A 115 -7.84 -11.60 28.96
CA MET A 115 -8.95 -11.25 28.06
C MET A 115 -8.89 -9.80 27.58
N GLU A 116 -8.48 -8.86 28.43
CA GLU A 116 -8.26 -7.45 28.05
C GLU A 116 -7.10 -7.34 27.06
N GLU A 117 -6.00 -8.05 27.31
CA GLU A 117 -4.86 -8.13 26.42
C GLU A 117 -5.25 -8.71 25.05
N LEU A 118 -6.00 -9.83 25.05
CA LEU A 118 -6.51 -10.42 23.81
C LEU A 118 -7.36 -9.41 23.02
N LYS A 119 -8.28 -8.71 23.68
CA LYS A 119 -9.13 -7.70 23.03
C LYS A 119 -8.30 -6.60 22.38
N SER A 120 -7.28 -6.10 23.07
CA SER A 120 -6.37 -5.08 22.56
C SER A 120 -5.60 -5.57 21.33
N LEU A 121 -5.05 -6.79 21.40
CA LEU A 121 -4.30 -7.39 20.29
C LEU A 121 -5.19 -7.67 19.06
N VAL A 122 -6.42 -8.18 19.29
CA VAL A 122 -7.39 -8.41 18.21
C VAL A 122 -7.85 -7.09 17.57
N ALA A 123 -7.99 -6.01 18.32
CA ALA A 123 -8.31 -4.70 17.77
C ALA A 123 -7.18 -4.19 16.86
N LYS A 124 -5.93 -4.31 17.32
CA LYS A 124 -4.73 -3.97 16.54
C LYS A 124 -4.60 -4.82 15.27
N ASP A 125 -4.88 -6.14 15.38
CA ASP A 125 -4.89 -7.06 14.23
C ASP A 125 -5.89 -6.61 13.15
N ARG A 126 -7.11 -6.25 13.55
CA ARG A 126 -8.13 -5.77 12.61
C ARG A 126 -7.74 -4.47 11.93
N GLU A 127 -7.13 -3.56 12.67
CA GLU A 127 -6.64 -2.28 12.12
C GLU A 127 -5.55 -2.52 11.06
N LEU A 128 -4.51 -3.30 11.41
CA LEU A 128 -3.42 -3.61 10.49
C LEU A 128 -3.90 -4.40 9.27
N CYS A 129 -4.75 -5.40 9.47
CA CYS A 129 -5.32 -6.18 8.38
C CYS A 129 -6.22 -5.33 7.48
N GLY A 130 -6.93 -4.33 8.03
CA GLY A 130 -7.71 -3.38 7.26
C GLY A 130 -6.84 -2.54 6.32
N ILE A 131 -5.72 -2.02 6.82
CA ILE A 131 -4.77 -1.21 6.04
C ILE A 131 -4.10 -2.04 4.93
N MET A 132 -3.78 -3.31 5.22
CA MET A 132 -3.07 -4.20 4.30
C MET A 132 -4.00 -5.08 3.45
N CYS A 133 -5.32 -5.01 3.68
CA CYS A 133 -6.34 -5.86 3.04
C CYS A 133 -6.02 -7.36 3.18
N THR A 134 -5.52 -7.78 4.36
CA THR A 134 -5.21 -9.17 4.68
C THR A 134 -6.26 -9.76 5.62
N THR A 135 -6.28 -11.09 5.75
CA THR A 135 -7.17 -11.78 6.68
C THR A 135 -6.65 -11.70 8.11
N PRO A 136 -7.50 -11.36 9.11
CA PRO A 136 -7.10 -11.33 10.51
C PRO A 136 -6.64 -12.70 11.03
N TYR A 137 -5.80 -12.67 12.07
CA TYR A 137 -5.33 -13.86 12.77
C TYR A 137 -6.50 -14.64 13.38
N GLY A 138 -6.60 -15.92 13.08
CA GLY A 138 -7.71 -16.78 13.48
C GLY A 138 -7.62 -17.26 14.92
N ILE A 139 -7.77 -16.36 15.92
CA ILE A 139 -7.83 -16.71 17.34
C ILE A 139 -9.27 -16.68 17.85
N ASP A 140 -9.62 -17.66 18.71
CA ASP A 140 -10.90 -17.67 19.40
C ASP A 140 -10.98 -16.51 20.40
N LYS A 141 -12.03 -15.69 20.30
CA LYS A 141 -12.25 -14.47 21.09
C LYS A 141 -13.02 -14.72 22.39
N ASP A 142 -13.69 -15.88 22.45
CA ASP A 142 -14.60 -16.20 23.53
C ASP A 142 -13.94 -17.09 24.58
N SER A 143 -12.85 -17.77 24.25
CA SER A 143 -12.06 -18.56 25.17
C SER A 143 -10.89 -17.77 25.79
N VAL A 144 -10.46 -18.19 26.98
CA VAL A 144 -9.28 -17.59 27.63
C VAL A 144 -8.01 -18.06 26.90
N PRO A 145 -7.23 -17.12 26.31
CA PRO A 145 -6.04 -17.50 25.55
C PRO A 145 -4.94 -18.04 26.48
N SER A 146 -4.19 -19.02 26.00
CA SER A 146 -2.94 -19.44 26.65
C SER A 146 -1.86 -18.36 26.53
N LEU A 147 -0.86 -18.38 27.40
CA LEU A 147 0.30 -17.48 27.28
C LEU A 147 1.04 -17.68 25.97
N GLN A 148 1.10 -18.91 25.46
CA GLN A 148 1.73 -19.23 24.18
C GLN A 148 0.96 -18.62 23.01
N GLN A 149 -0.38 -18.67 23.03
CA GLN A 149 -1.22 -18.04 22.01
C GLN A 149 -1.08 -16.52 22.00
N LEU A 150 -1.05 -15.87 23.18
CA LEU A 150 -0.81 -14.44 23.29
C LEU A 150 0.57 -14.05 22.78
N THR A 151 1.60 -14.83 23.10
CA THR A 151 2.97 -14.60 22.61
C THR A 151 3.06 -14.75 21.10
N ALA A 152 2.42 -15.80 20.54
CA ALA A 152 2.37 -16.02 19.10
C ALA A 152 1.63 -14.89 18.36
N LEU A 153 0.49 -14.44 18.92
CA LEU A 153 -0.25 -13.30 18.35
C LEU A 153 0.57 -12.01 18.39
N LYS A 154 1.29 -11.74 19.48
CA LYS A 154 2.19 -10.59 19.58
C LYS A 154 3.30 -10.64 18.52
N ALA A 155 3.97 -11.78 18.39
CA ALA A 155 5.01 -11.96 17.38
C ALA A 155 4.46 -11.75 15.96
N TYR A 156 3.29 -12.33 15.65
CA TYR A 156 2.61 -12.10 14.38
C TYR A 156 2.30 -10.61 14.13
N LEU A 157 1.78 -9.89 15.13
CA LEU A 157 1.48 -8.47 15.00
C LEU A 157 2.73 -7.60 14.85
N ASP A 158 3.84 -7.97 15.49
CA ASP A 158 5.12 -7.30 15.30
C ASP A 158 5.65 -7.48 13.88
N ASP A 159 5.55 -8.68 13.33
CA ASP A 159 5.94 -8.95 11.94
C ASP A 159 5.01 -8.25 10.95
N LEU A 160 3.70 -8.24 11.22
CA LEU A 160 2.72 -7.53 10.41
C LEU A 160 2.95 -6.01 10.44
N THR A 161 3.35 -5.46 11.59
CA THR A 161 3.68 -4.03 11.74
C THR A 161 4.92 -3.67 10.90
N LYS A 162 5.97 -4.49 10.95
CA LYS A 162 7.18 -4.31 10.13
C LYS A 162 6.86 -4.38 8.63
N GLU A 163 6.00 -5.33 8.25
CA GLU A 163 5.58 -5.46 6.85
C GLU A 163 4.75 -4.25 6.39
N LYS A 164 3.86 -3.72 7.25
CA LYS A 164 3.16 -2.46 7.00
C LYS A 164 4.15 -1.30 6.77
N GLU A 165 5.13 -1.14 7.66
CA GLU A 165 6.16 -0.10 7.54
C GLU A 165 6.95 -0.25 6.25
N ARG A 166 7.40 -1.46 5.92
CA ARG A 166 8.09 -1.76 4.67
C ARG A 166 7.28 -1.36 3.43
N ARG A 167 5.98 -1.74 3.41
CA ARG A 167 5.08 -1.41 2.29
C ARG A 167 4.79 0.08 2.22
N HIS A 168 4.67 0.75 3.35
CA HIS A 168 4.48 2.18 3.39
C HIS A 168 5.70 2.94 2.83
N ASP A 169 6.91 2.56 3.24
CA ASP A 169 8.14 3.15 2.71
C ASP A 169 8.29 2.90 1.20
N GLU A 170 7.95 1.69 0.75
CA GLU A 170 7.92 1.34 -0.67
C GLU A 170 6.89 2.18 -1.44
N PHE A 171 5.69 2.34 -0.90
CA PHE A 171 4.64 3.19 -1.46
C PHE A 171 5.11 4.65 -1.61
N VAL A 172 5.66 5.24 -0.54
CA VAL A 172 6.14 6.63 -0.54
C VAL A 172 7.24 6.83 -1.60
N SER A 173 8.17 5.88 -1.70
CA SER A 173 9.24 5.92 -2.70
C SER A 173 8.68 5.86 -4.13
N ILE A 174 7.81 4.89 -4.41
CA ILE A 174 7.20 4.72 -5.75
C ILE A 174 6.31 5.93 -6.10
N LYS A 175 5.52 6.43 -5.16
CA LYS A 175 4.69 7.64 -5.32
C LYS A 175 5.54 8.83 -5.76
N LYS A 176 6.67 9.06 -5.10
CA LYS A 176 7.60 10.15 -5.46
C LYS A 176 8.10 10.01 -6.90
N ASP A 177 8.45 8.80 -7.31
CA ASP A 177 8.93 8.53 -8.66
C ASP A 177 7.81 8.69 -9.71
N ILE A 178 6.58 8.28 -9.38
CA ILE A 178 5.39 8.50 -10.23
C ILE A 178 5.13 9.98 -10.42
N ILE A 179 5.14 10.78 -9.33
CA ILE A 179 4.94 12.23 -9.39
C ILE A 179 6.01 12.88 -10.28
N ALA A 180 7.27 12.49 -10.13
CA ALA A 180 8.35 13.00 -10.96
C ALA A 180 8.17 12.62 -12.43
N CYS A 181 7.82 11.37 -12.75
CA CYS A 181 7.56 10.93 -14.11
C CYS A 181 6.36 11.63 -14.76
N MET A 182 5.27 11.82 -14.02
CA MET A 182 4.09 12.56 -14.50
C MET A 182 4.42 14.03 -14.77
N GLY A 183 5.23 14.66 -13.90
CA GLY A 183 5.73 16.01 -14.10
C GLY A 183 6.58 16.14 -15.37
N ASP A 184 7.49 15.19 -15.61
CA ASP A 184 8.34 15.16 -16.83
C ASP A 184 7.52 14.90 -18.11
N LEU A 185 6.45 14.13 -18.00
CA LEU A 185 5.52 13.85 -19.09
C LEU A 185 4.52 14.99 -19.32
N GLU A 186 4.41 15.93 -18.37
CA GLU A 186 3.39 16.99 -18.35
C GLU A 186 1.96 16.41 -18.44
N GLN A 187 1.75 15.27 -17.72
CA GLN A 187 0.51 14.49 -17.69
C GLN A 187 -0.18 14.68 -16.35
N GLU A 188 -1.49 14.93 -16.38
CA GLU A 188 -2.34 14.91 -15.18
C GLU A 188 -2.88 13.49 -14.94
N PRO A 189 -3.25 13.14 -13.68
CA PRO A 189 -3.85 11.85 -13.36
C PRO A 189 -5.18 11.66 -14.08
N GLU A 190 -5.34 10.58 -14.82
CA GLU A 190 -6.52 10.26 -15.63
C GLU A 190 -7.43 9.24 -14.96
N THR A 191 -6.86 8.33 -14.18
CA THR A 191 -7.60 7.25 -13.52
C THR A 191 -7.85 7.55 -12.04
N SER A 192 -8.90 6.93 -11.45
CA SER A 192 -9.16 7.04 -10.01
C SER A 192 -7.97 6.54 -9.17
N PHE A 193 -7.30 5.48 -9.62
CA PHE A 193 -6.11 4.95 -8.97
C PHE A 193 -4.95 5.95 -8.98
N GLU A 194 -4.71 6.62 -10.10
CA GLU A 194 -3.69 7.69 -10.19
C GLU A 194 -4.04 8.86 -9.28
N MET A 195 -5.32 9.24 -9.18
CA MET A 195 -5.79 10.28 -8.26
C MET A 195 -5.55 9.90 -6.80
N ASP A 196 -5.85 8.64 -6.43
CA ASP A 196 -5.60 8.12 -5.08
C ASP A 196 -4.10 8.12 -4.74
N VAL A 197 -3.25 7.77 -5.71
CA VAL A 197 -1.78 7.81 -5.55
C VAL A 197 -1.27 9.24 -5.40
N MET A 198 -1.85 10.20 -6.11
CA MET A 198 -1.47 11.61 -6.05
C MET A 198 -2.02 12.34 -4.82
N CYS A 199 -2.96 11.74 -4.08
CA CYS A 199 -3.55 12.32 -2.88
C CYS A 199 -2.47 12.62 -1.82
N GLU A 200 -2.60 13.75 -1.13
CA GLU A 200 -1.68 14.14 -0.05
C GLU A 200 -1.82 13.23 1.19
N ASP A 201 -3.01 12.64 1.40
CA ASP A 201 -3.26 11.70 2.48
C ASP A 201 -2.67 10.32 2.16
N GLU A 202 -1.47 10.08 2.66
CA GLU A 202 -0.76 8.81 2.49
C GLU A 202 -1.31 7.70 3.40
N GLU A 203 -1.96 8.05 4.51
CA GLU A 203 -2.51 7.07 5.45
C GLU A 203 -3.79 6.42 4.93
N GLY A 204 -4.52 7.09 4.05
CA GLY A 204 -5.72 6.56 3.42
C GLY A 204 -5.49 5.52 2.33
N PHE A 205 -4.25 5.35 1.88
CA PHE A 205 -3.94 4.39 0.82
C PHE A 205 -3.88 2.95 1.33
N CYS A 206 -4.64 2.04 0.68
CA CYS A 206 -4.63 0.62 1.02
C CYS A 206 -3.33 -0.06 0.57
N LEU A 207 -2.53 -0.55 1.54
CA LEU A 207 -1.23 -1.18 1.31
C LEU A 207 -1.35 -2.69 0.98
N SER A 208 -2.33 -3.08 0.16
CA SER A 208 -2.48 -4.45 -0.32
C SER A 208 -1.36 -4.84 -1.30
N ASP A 209 -1.09 -6.14 -1.42
CA ASP A 209 -0.13 -6.65 -2.41
C ASP A 209 -0.51 -6.25 -3.84
N ASP A 210 -1.82 -6.29 -4.15
CA ASP A 210 -2.35 -5.90 -5.46
C ASP A 210 -2.10 -4.42 -5.75
N ASN A 211 -2.32 -3.54 -4.78
CA ASN A 211 -2.08 -2.11 -4.94
C ASN A 211 -0.59 -1.79 -5.10
N ILE A 212 0.27 -2.44 -4.33
CA ILE A 212 1.73 -2.28 -4.50
C ILE A 212 2.19 -2.78 -5.87
N ALA A 213 1.65 -3.91 -6.34
CA ALA A 213 1.92 -4.41 -7.68
C ALA A 213 1.41 -3.45 -8.77
N ALA A 214 0.20 -2.89 -8.61
CA ALA A 214 -0.37 -1.90 -9.51
C ALA A 214 0.46 -0.61 -9.56
N LEU A 215 0.98 -0.14 -8.42
CA LEU A 215 1.90 1.00 -8.36
C LEU A 215 3.19 0.77 -9.15
N LYS A 216 3.81 -0.41 -8.99
CA LYS A 216 5.02 -0.79 -9.74
C LYS A 216 4.76 -0.85 -11.24
N LEU A 217 3.60 -1.39 -11.63
CA LEU A 217 3.17 -1.44 -13.02
C LEU A 217 2.96 -0.04 -13.59
N LEU A 218 2.26 0.85 -12.86
CA LEU A 218 2.04 2.24 -13.26
C LEU A 218 3.38 2.98 -13.44
N LEU A 219 4.30 2.87 -12.47
CA LEU A 219 5.63 3.47 -12.58
C LEU A 219 6.37 2.95 -13.82
N SER A 220 6.36 1.64 -14.05
CA SER A 220 6.99 1.05 -15.24
C SER A 220 6.40 1.57 -16.55
N GLN A 221 5.07 1.73 -16.63
CA GLN A 221 4.40 2.30 -17.81
C GLN A 221 4.76 3.76 -18.02
N LEU A 222 4.81 4.56 -16.96
CA LEU A 222 5.21 5.98 -17.05
C LEU A 222 6.69 6.13 -17.46
N GLN A 223 7.57 5.32 -16.91
CA GLN A 223 8.99 5.28 -17.31
C GLN A 223 9.15 4.90 -18.78
N GLN A 224 8.41 3.89 -19.25
CA GLN A 224 8.41 3.48 -20.64
C GLN A 224 7.93 4.62 -21.57
N ARG A 225 6.82 5.29 -21.23
CA ARG A 225 6.32 6.45 -21.98
C ARG A 225 7.33 7.60 -22.00
N LYS A 226 8.05 7.84 -20.90
CA LYS A 226 9.11 8.84 -20.83
C LYS A 226 10.24 8.50 -21.80
N ILE A 227 10.72 7.25 -21.80
CA ILE A 227 11.75 6.79 -22.73
C ILE A 227 11.29 6.95 -24.18
N GLU A 228 10.08 6.54 -24.51
CA GLU A 228 9.51 6.68 -25.86
C GLU A 228 9.43 8.14 -26.30
N LYS A 229 8.99 9.04 -25.40
CA LYS A 229 8.96 10.50 -25.65
C LYS A 229 10.36 11.05 -25.92
N GLU A 230 11.35 10.65 -25.11
CA GLU A 230 12.75 11.07 -25.27
C GLU A 230 13.37 10.54 -26.58
N LEU A 231 13.10 9.29 -26.95
CA LEU A 231 13.56 8.69 -28.21
C LEU A 231 12.92 9.41 -29.42
N CYS A 232 11.60 9.67 -29.35
CA CYS A 232 10.91 10.41 -30.40
C CYS A 232 11.49 11.85 -30.56
N PHE A 233 11.75 12.53 -29.45
CA PHE A 233 12.38 13.83 -29.44
C PHE A 233 13.78 13.79 -30.07
N LEU A 234 14.58 12.79 -29.73
CA LEU A 234 15.92 12.61 -30.29
C LEU A 234 15.89 12.33 -31.81
N ASP A 235 14.95 11.50 -32.25
CA ASP A 235 14.77 11.17 -33.68
C ASP A 235 14.41 12.41 -34.49
N VAL A 236 13.39 13.15 -34.04
CA VAL A 236 12.97 14.41 -34.71
C VAL A 236 14.10 15.44 -34.72
N ARG A 237 14.80 15.62 -33.60
CA ARG A 237 15.97 16.50 -33.50
C ARG A 237 17.09 16.11 -34.47
N THR A 238 17.35 14.81 -34.63
CA THR A 238 18.35 14.31 -35.54
C THR A 238 17.97 14.55 -37.00
N LYS A 239 16.70 14.34 -37.35
CA LYS A 239 16.15 14.63 -38.67
C LYS A 239 16.26 16.14 -39.03
N ILE A 240 15.90 17.00 -38.09
CA ILE A 240 16.01 18.47 -38.28
C ILE A 240 17.47 18.86 -38.55
N LYS A 241 18.43 18.36 -37.72
CA LYS A 241 19.85 18.67 -37.93
C LYS A 241 20.33 18.21 -39.31
N GLY A 242 19.97 16.99 -39.73
CA GLY A 242 20.30 16.50 -41.08
C GLY A 242 19.70 17.35 -42.20
N LEU A 243 18.46 17.80 -42.05
CA LEU A 243 17.83 18.69 -43.02
C LEU A 243 18.44 20.11 -43.04
N TRP A 244 18.84 20.66 -41.89
CA TRP A 244 19.56 21.93 -41.81
C TRP A 244 20.90 21.90 -42.57
N GLU A 245 21.62 20.78 -42.44
CA GLU A 245 22.89 20.60 -43.19
C GLU A 245 22.64 20.48 -44.67
N ARG A 246 21.67 19.67 -45.11
CA ARG A 246 21.35 19.44 -46.52
C ARG A 246 20.80 20.70 -47.20
N LEU A 247 19.98 21.48 -46.51
CA LEU A 247 19.35 22.71 -47.03
C LEU A 247 20.20 23.96 -46.79
N GLN A 248 21.38 23.78 -46.14
CA GLN A 248 22.32 24.89 -45.85
C GLN A 248 21.65 26.05 -45.09
N VAL A 249 20.77 25.70 -44.11
CA VAL A 249 20.08 26.71 -43.30
C VAL A 249 21.10 27.59 -42.57
N PRO A 250 20.95 28.91 -42.56
CA PRO A 250 21.88 29.84 -41.92
C PRO A 250 22.10 29.52 -40.44
N GLN A 251 23.30 29.76 -39.92
CA GLN A 251 23.66 29.46 -38.54
C GLN A 251 22.82 30.30 -37.55
N GLU A 252 22.48 31.53 -37.90
CA GLU A 252 21.62 32.42 -37.10
C GLU A 252 20.24 31.80 -36.84
N ASP A 253 19.61 31.21 -37.87
CA ASP A 253 18.31 30.54 -37.74
C ASP A 253 18.40 29.28 -36.87
N ARG A 254 19.51 28.50 -36.97
CA ARG A 254 19.76 27.31 -36.13
C ARG A 254 19.95 27.68 -34.67
N GLU A 255 20.67 28.79 -34.40
CA GLU A 255 20.90 29.30 -33.05
C GLU A 255 19.60 29.84 -32.41
N ALA A 256 18.79 30.54 -33.18
CA ALA A 256 17.46 31.01 -32.72
C ALA A 256 16.53 29.88 -32.33
N PHE A 257 16.70 28.68 -32.91
CA PHE A 257 15.91 27.49 -32.61
C PHE A 257 16.51 26.58 -31.50
N SER A 258 17.73 26.90 -31.04
CA SER A 258 18.50 26.06 -30.13
C SER A 258 17.79 25.73 -28.79
N ASP A 259 17.00 26.69 -28.28
CA ASP A 259 16.27 26.55 -27.00
C ASP A 259 15.24 25.40 -27.02
N HIS A 260 14.67 25.15 -28.22
CA HIS A 260 13.71 24.05 -28.41
C HIS A 260 14.39 22.65 -28.54
N MET A 261 15.70 22.62 -28.72
CA MET A 261 16.48 21.41 -28.95
C MET A 261 17.00 20.74 -27.65
N VAL A 262 16.71 21.31 -26.46
CA VAL A 262 17.35 20.89 -25.21
C VAL A 262 16.52 19.86 -24.45
N GLU A 263 15.25 20.06 -24.29
CA GLU A 263 14.37 19.25 -23.43
C GLU A 263 13.14 18.75 -24.20
N SER A 264 12.69 17.51 -23.88
CA SER A 264 11.53 16.86 -24.51
C SER A 264 10.18 17.35 -23.97
N LYS A 265 10.04 18.63 -23.62
CA LYS A 265 8.77 19.23 -23.20
C LYS A 265 7.78 19.32 -24.37
N LYS A 266 6.48 19.27 -24.07
CA LYS A 266 5.40 19.33 -25.05
C LYS A 266 5.57 20.51 -26.01
N ARG A 267 5.81 21.71 -25.47
CA ARG A 267 6.06 22.94 -26.27
C ARG A 267 7.23 22.77 -27.24
N ASN A 268 8.30 22.15 -26.82
CA ASN A 268 9.48 21.94 -27.64
C ASN A 268 9.20 20.89 -28.73
N MET A 269 8.48 19.82 -28.44
CA MET A 269 8.05 18.83 -29.43
C MET A 269 7.15 19.46 -30.51
N GLU A 270 6.20 20.28 -30.12
CA GLU A 270 5.34 21.00 -31.07
C GLU A 270 6.16 21.95 -31.98
N ALA A 271 7.13 22.68 -31.40
CA ALA A 271 8.06 23.50 -32.16
C ALA A 271 8.93 22.70 -33.14
N LEU A 272 9.49 21.55 -32.66
CA LEU A 272 10.29 20.66 -33.51
C LEU A 272 9.47 20.04 -34.64
N GLN A 273 8.22 19.62 -34.40
CA GLN A 273 7.34 19.10 -35.45
C GLN A 273 7.01 20.17 -36.49
N THR A 274 6.74 21.40 -36.05
CA THR A 274 6.49 22.54 -36.95
C THR A 274 7.71 22.85 -37.81
N GLU A 275 8.91 22.88 -37.22
CA GLU A 275 10.14 23.13 -37.95
C GLU A 275 10.46 21.98 -38.91
N LEU A 276 10.24 20.72 -38.51
CA LEU A 276 10.42 19.56 -39.38
C LEU A 276 9.52 19.67 -40.61
N GLN A 277 8.22 19.98 -40.42
CA GLN A 277 7.28 20.22 -41.55
C GLN A 277 7.75 21.34 -42.47
N ARG A 278 8.22 22.48 -41.90
CA ARG A 278 8.75 23.60 -42.68
C ARG A 278 9.94 23.17 -43.54
N LEU A 279 10.87 22.37 -42.95
CA LEU A 279 12.06 21.91 -43.65
C LEU A 279 11.73 20.85 -44.70
N GLU A 280 10.75 19.98 -44.47
CA GLU A 280 10.29 19.03 -45.48
C GLU A 280 9.65 19.70 -46.68
N VAL A 281 8.84 20.73 -46.44
CA VAL A 281 8.28 21.56 -47.55
C VAL A 281 9.39 22.28 -48.33
N LEU A 282 10.39 22.83 -47.64
CA LEU A 282 11.55 23.46 -48.32
C LEU A 282 12.35 22.42 -49.13
N LYS A 283 12.55 21.20 -48.60
CA LYS A 283 13.19 20.11 -49.33
C LYS A 283 12.41 19.75 -50.58
N MET A 284 11.09 19.59 -50.50
CA MET A 284 10.24 19.31 -51.65
C MET A 284 10.30 20.40 -52.71
N ASN A 285 10.22 21.65 -52.28
CA ASN A 285 10.34 22.78 -53.21
C ASN A 285 11.73 22.84 -53.89
N SER A 286 12.79 22.54 -53.14
CA SER A 286 14.16 22.43 -53.64
C SER A 286 14.28 21.31 -54.69
N VAL A 287 13.78 20.13 -54.37
CA VAL A 287 13.78 18.98 -55.29
C VAL A 287 12.99 19.29 -56.55
N LYS A 288 11.82 19.92 -56.42
CA LYS A 288 11.01 20.38 -57.56
C LYS A 288 11.79 21.33 -58.45
N SER A 289 12.43 22.34 -57.87
CA SER A 289 13.21 23.33 -58.62
C SER A 289 14.37 22.66 -59.36
N PHE A 290 15.08 21.70 -58.75
CA PHE A 290 16.14 20.93 -59.42
C PHE A 290 15.61 20.08 -60.54
N ILE A 291 14.49 19.40 -60.40
CA ILE A 291 13.89 18.58 -61.46
C ILE A 291 13.44 19.47 -62.62
N GLU A 292 12.84 20.65 -62.35
CA GLU A 292 12.47 21.60 -63.40
C GLU A 292 13.68 22.13 -64.17
N ALA A 293 14.78 22.42 -63.47
CA ALA A 293 16.06 22.81 -64.12
C ALA A 293 16.62 21.66 -65.01
N LEU A 294 16.65 20.45 -64.49
CA LEU A 294 17.09 19.26 -65.26
C LEU A 294 16.17 18.97 -66.45
N ARG A 295 14.88 19.18 -66.36
CA ARG A 295 13.94 19.07 -67.47
C ARG A 295 14.30 20.07 -68.59
N THR A 296 14.66 21.27 -68.18
CA THR A 296 15.10 22.29 -69.15
C THR A 296 16.39 21.87 -69.84
N GLU A 297 17.29 21.28 -69.08
CA GLU A 297 18.58 20.79 -69.62
C GLU A 297 18.39 19.57 -70.54
N VAL A 298 17.54 18.60 -70.14
CA VAL A 298 17.13 17.46 -70.99
C VAL A 298 16.53 17.95 -72.29
N ALA A 299 15.64 18.97 -72.26
CA ALA A 299 15.02 19.54 -73.45
C ALA A 299 16.05 20.17 -74.38
N LEU A 300 17.06 20.90 -73.83
CA LEU A 300 18.16 21.44 -74.61
C LEU A 300 19.01 20.37 -75.29
N TYR A 301 19.31 19.26 -74.61
CA TYR A 301 20.03 18.13 -75.23
C TYR A 301 19.17 17.43 -76.27
N TRP A 302 17.86 17.25 -76.10
CA TRP A 302 16.99 16.68 -77.10
C TRP A 302 16.98 17.53 -78.38
N GLU A 303 17.00 18.87 -78.27
CA GLU A 303 17.15 19.74 -79.43
C GLU A 303 18.47 19.61 -80.11
N LYS A 304 19.57 19.65 -79.32
CA LYS A 304 20.94 19.52 -79.85
C LYS A 304 21.19 18.18 -80.53
N CYS A 305 20.58 17.11 -80.05
CA CYS A 305 20.70 15.75 -80.58
C CYS A 305 19.65 15.42 -81.65
N PHE A 306 18.76 16.38 -81.97
CA PHE A 306 17.69 16.19 -82.96
C PHE A 306 16.72 15.02 -82.61
N TYR A 307 16.37 14.84 -81.33
CA TYR A 307 15.46 13.79 -80.87
C TYR A 307 14.07 13.94 -81.47
N SER A 308 13.51 12.87 -82.04
CA SER A 308 12.12 12.83 -82.47
C SER A 308 11.15 12.88 -81.32
N LEU A 309 9.88 13.17 -81.59
CA LEU A 309 8.80 13.17 -80.58
C LEU A 309 8.72 11.80 -79.85
N GLU A 310 8.78 10.71 -80.63
CA GLU A 310 8.74 9.36 -80.08
C GLU A 310 9.92 9.07 -79.12
N GLN A 311 11.10 9.56 -79.46
CA GLN A 311 12.30 9.41 -78.58
C GLN A 311 12.18 10.22 -77.31
N ARG A 312 11.54 11.42 -77.36
CA ARG A 312 11.31 12.28 -76.17
C ARG A 312 10.22 11.65 -75.27
N GLU A 313 9.17 11.09 -75.87
CA GLU A 313 8.08 10.41 -75.15
C GLU A 313 8.56 9.08 -74.48
N ALA A 314 9.62 8.49 -74.97
CA ALA A 314 10.19 7.30 -74.34
C ALA A 314 10.74 7.54 -72.93
N PHE A 315 11.15 8.77 -72.61
CA PHE A 315 11.53 9.16 -71.24
C PHE A 315 10.28 9.61 -70.47
N THR A 316 9.49 8.63 -70.03
CA THR A 316 8.26 8.85 -69.24
C THR A 316 8.41 9.65 -67.98
N PRO A 317 9.57 9.65 -67.22
CA PRO A 317 9.79 10.46 -66.03
C PRO A 317 9.70 11.99 -66.30
N TYR A 318 9.90 12.42 -67.53
CA TYR A 318 9.82 13.85 -67.89
C TYR A 318 8.48 14.50 -67.62
N GLN A 319 7.37 13.74 -67.68
CA GLN A 319 6.01 14.23 -67.47
C GLN A 319 5.47 13.87 -66.09
N ALA A 320 6.22 13.19 -65.21
CA ALA A 320 5.76 12.79 -63.91
C ALA A 320 5.67 13.99 -62.97
N ASP A 321 4.54 14.13 -62.25
CA ASP A 321 4.26 15.25 -61.33
C ASP A 321 4.65 14.94 -59.87
N ASP A 322 5.13 13.70 -59.60
CA ASP A 322 5.60 13.29 -58.28
C ASP A 322 7.07 13.68 -58.08
N PHE A 323 7.29 14.88 -57.55
CA PHE A 323 8.64 15.43 -57.31
C PHE A 323 9.36 14.73 -56.16
N THR A 324 9.87 13.53 -56.47
CA THR A 324 10.59 12.67 -55.52
C THR A 324 12.10 12.69 -55.76
N GLU A 325 12.89 12.27 -54.77
CA GLU A 325 14.35 12.05 -54.95
C GLU A 325 14.65 11.01 -56.04
N GLU A 326 13.79 9.99 -56.17
CA GLU A 326 13.92 9.01 -57.24
C GLU A 326 13.74 9.64 -58.63
N LEU A 327 12.75 10.51 -58.78
CA LEU A 327 12.52 11.25 -60.01
C LEU A 327 13.71 12.16 -60.34
N LEU A 328 14.32 12.80 -59.31
CA LEU A 328 15.51 13.63 -59.47
C LEU A 328 16.69 12.79 -60.02
N ASN A 329 16.94 11.61 -59.39
CA ASN A 329 18.01 10.70 -59.81
C ASN A 329 17.82 10.20 -61.25
N LEU A 330 16.58 9.94 -61.69
CA LEU A 330 16.27 9.54 -63.06
C LEU A 330 16.58 10.67 -64.06
N HIS A 331 16.27 11.92 -63.75
CA HIS A 331 16.59 13.08 -64.61
C HIS A 331 18.11 13.32 -64.66
N GLU A 332 18.81 13.23 -63.53
CA GLU A 332 20.28 13.35 -63.53
C GLU A 332 20.96 12.24 -64.37
N ALA A 333 20.47 11.01 -64.27
CA ALA A 333 20.98 9.91 -65.08
C ALA A 333 20.72 10.18 -66.58
N GLU A 334 19.53 10.69 -66.94
CA GLU A 334 19.19 10.97 -68.34
C GLU A 334 20.03 12.12 -68.91
N VAL A 335 20.26 13.20 -68.13
CA VAL A 335 21.17 14.29 -68.54
C VAL A 335 22.55 13.74 -68.83
N LYS A 336 23.12 12.91 -67.93
CA LYS A 336 24.43 12.30 -68.15
C LYS A 336 24.48 11.41 -69.41
N ASN A 337 23.41 10.67 -69.67
CA ASN A 337 23.31 9.81 -70.87
C ASN A 337 23.25 10.67 -72.12
N LEU A 338 22.46 11.72 -72.11
CA LEU A 338 22.35 12.66 -73.25
C LEU A 338 23.62 13.44 -73.49
N GLU A 339 24.28 13.91 -72.42
CA GLU A 339 25.58 14.56 -72.48
C GLU A 339 26.60 13.70 -73.16
N LYS A 340 26.76 12.44 -72.67
CA LYS A 340 27.64 11.46 -73.27
C LYS A 340 27.30 11.18 -74.75
N TYR A 341 26.02 10.98 -75.04
CA TYR A 341 25.54 10.74 -76.39
C TYR A 341 25.86 11.92 -77.32
N TYR A 342 25.68 13.15 -76.85
CA TYR A 342 26.06 14.36 -77.61
C TYR A 342 27.58 14.42 -77.85
N GLU A 343 28.39 14.14 -76.81
CA GLU A 343 29.87 14.16 -76.95
C GLU A 343 30.38 13.10 -77.92
N ASP A 344 29.85 11.87 -77.82
CA ASP A 344 30.24 10.77 -78.71
C ASP A 344 29.89 11.05 -80.19
N HIS A 345 28.91 11.87 -80.47
CA HIS A 345 28.42 12.18 -81.82
C HIS A 345 28.54 13.67 -82.21
N ARG A 346 29.33 14.42 -81.51
CA ARG A 346 29.43 15.87 -81.57
C ARG A 346 29.73 16.37 -83.00
N GLU A 347 30.67 15.75 -83.70
CA GLU A 347 31.02 16.12 -85.08
C GLU A 347 29.82 16.01 -86.06
N LEU A 348 28.99 15.00 -85.83
CA LEU A 348 27.80 14.77 -86.65
C LEU A 348 26.74 15.85 -86.36
N PHE A 349 26.44 16.14 -85.09
CA PHE A 349 25.45 17.14 -84.70
C PHE A 349 25.86 18.56 -85.06
N ASP A 350 27.13 18.90 -84.89
CA ASP A 350 27.68 20.17 -85.32
C ASP A 350 27.63 20.34 -86.86
N GLY A 351 27.83 19.23 -87.63
CA GLY A 351 27.66 19.18 -89.06
C GLY A 351 26.24 19.43 -89.56
N VAL A 352 25.26 18.77 -88.85
CA VAL A 352 23.82 18.94 -89.13
C VAL A 352 23.39 20.36 -88.83
N THR A 353 23.82 20.92 -87.74
CA THR A 353 23.49 22.34 -87.36
C THR A 353 24.04 23.35 -88.40
N LYS A 354 25.29 23.22 -88.86
CA LYS A 354 25.88 24.04 -89.94
C LYS A 354 25.15 23.86 -91.23
N TRP A 355 24.70 22.65 -91.53
CA TRP A 355 23.89 22.38 -92.72
C TRP A 355 22.52 23.13 -92.68
N GLN A 356 21.81 23.05 -91.52
CA GLN A 356 20.55 23.77 -91.31
C GLN A 356 20.73 25.28 -91.32
N GLU A 357 21.76 25.84 -90.70
CA GLU A 357 22.08 27.30 -90.79
C GLU A 357 22.32 27.75 -92.21
N ASN A 358 23.11 27.02 -93.00
CA ASN A 358 23.31 27.32 -94.40
C ASN A 358 22.04 27.19 -95.24
N TRP A 359 21.17 26.15 -94.92
CA TRP A 359 19.88 26.02 -95.65
C TRP A 359 18.92 27.16 -95.34
N THR A 360 18.89 27.68 -94.13
CA THR A 360 18.06 28.83 -93.71
C THR A 360 18.51 30.13 -94.34
N LEU A 361 19.81 30.22 -94.73
CA LEU A 361 20.35 31.38 -95.45
C LEU A 361 20.02 31.32 -96.96
N TYR A 362 19.58 30.19 -97.48
CA TYR A 362 19.22 30.02 -98.92
C TYR A 362 17.72 30.19 -99.19
N LEU A 363 16.87 30.19 -98.13
CA LEU A 363 15.44 30.47 -98.19
C LEU A 363 15.11 31.95 -97.92
#